data_9af29dd367d58ead7cf5ba179a98f501
#
_entry.id   9af29dd367d58ead7cf5ba179a98f501
#
_cell.length_a   1.000
_cell.length_b   1.000
_cell.length_c   1.000
_cell.angle_alpha   90.00
_cell.angle_beta   90.00
_cell.angle_gamma   90.00
#
_symmetry.space_group_name_H-M   'P 1'
#
loop_
_entity.id
_entity.type
_entity.pdbx_description
1 polymer ?
#
loop_
_entity_poly.entity_id
_entity_poly.type
_entity_poly.pdbx_seq_one_letter_code
_entity_poly.pdbx_strand_id
1 'polypeptide(L)'
;TKSGIRQVPLSRETIQAFQRVMKKHPKAEPFVIDGRSNFLFVNHKGKPKVAIDYNALFVRMIKKYNKHHKDNPLPHITPHTLRHTFCTRLASKNMNPKDLQYIMGHSNISITMNWYAHASIDTAKSEVQRLIA
;
A
#
# COMPACT_ATOMS: atom_id res chain seq x y z
N THR A 1 -2.17 16.51 2.24
CA THR A 1 -2.19 16.53 3.73
C THR A 1 -0.78 16.40 4.26
N LYS A 2 -0.46 16.99 5.43
CA LYS A 2 0.87 16.89 6.07
C LYS A 2 1.28 15.41 6.28
N SER A 3 0.38 14.53 6.69
CA SER A 3 0.62 13.09 6.86
C SER A 3 0.84 12.32 5.56
N GLY A 4 0.56 12.92 4.41
CA GLY A 4 0.84 12.34 3.10
C GLY A 4 2.31 12.45 2.66
N ILE A 5 3.06 13.41 3.25
CA ILE A 5 4.47 13.63 2.93
C ILE A 5 5.31 12.89 3.97
N ARG A 6 5.88 11.76 3.59
CA ARG A 6 6.68 10.91 4.46
C ARG A 6 7.65 10.06 3.66
N GLN A 7 8.66 9.57 4.33
CA GLN A 7 9.57 8.56 3.78
C GLN A 7 9.01 7.17 4.11
N VAL A 8 8.98 6.29 3.12
CA VAL A 8 8.52 4.91 3.29
C VAL A 8 9.65 3.99 2.85
N PRO A 9 10.13 3.07 3.71
CA PRO A 9 11.15 2.12 3.32
C PRO A 9 10.62 1.20 2.22
N LEU A 10 11.44 0.92 1.22
CA LEU A 10 11.07 0.10 0.07
C LEU A 10 11.87 -1.20 0.09
N SER A 11 11.20 -2.32 -0.19
CA SER A 11 11.89 -3.57 -0.47
C SER A 11 12.64 -3.49 -1.80
N ARG A 12 13.61 -4.39 -2.00
CA ARG A 12 14.38 -4.50 -3.24
C ARG A 12 13.48 -4.72 -4.46
N GLU A 13 12.46 -5.56 -4.32
CA GLU A 13 11.48 -5.85 -5.37
C GLU A 13 10.65 -4.61 -5.72
N THR A 14 10.27 -3.82 -4.72
CA THR A 14 9.52 -2.58 -4.92
C THR A 14 10.37 -1.54 -5.65
N ILE A 15 11.66 -1.41 -5.28
CA ILE A 15 12.61 -0.54 -5.97
C ILE A 15 12.72 -0.94 -7.44
N GLN A 16 12.90 -2.24 -7.73
CA GLN A 16 12.97 -2.75 -9.10
C GLN A 16 11.67 -2.50 -9.89
N ALA A 17 10.52 -2.63 -9.23
CA ALA A 17 9.24 -2.32 -9.86
C ALA A 17 9.13 -0.84 -10.24
N PHE A 18 9.54 0.08 -9.35
CA PHE A 18 9.56 1.51 -9.63
C PHE A 18 10.53 1.85 -10.77
N GLN A 19 11.72 1.26 -10.78
CA GLN A 19 12.68 1.45 -11.87
C GLN A 19 12.10 1.02 -13.23
N ARG A 20 11.34 -0.08 -13.28
CA ARG A 20 10.63 -0.51 -14.50
C ARG A 20 9.56 0.49 -14.92
N VAL A 21 8.83 1.07 -13.98
CA VAL A 21 7.85 2.13 -14.27
C VAL A 21 8.54 3.37 -14.82
N MET A 22 9.64 3.81 -14.19
CA MET A 22 10.40 4.99 -14.63
C MET A 22 10.97 4.81 -16.05
N LYS A 23 11.48 3.62 -16.39
CA LYS A 23 11.96 3.31 -17.76
C LYS A 23 10.87 3.41 -18.83
N LYS A 24 9.62 3.20 -18.44
CA LYS A 24 8.44 3.29 -19.33
C LYS A 24 7.73 4.64 -19.23
N HIS A 25 8.32 5.59 -18.51
CA HIS A 25 7.74 6.92 -18.36
C HIS A 25 7.64 7.61 -19.73
N PRO A 26 6.51 8.22 -20.07
CA PRO A 26 6.37 8.90 -21.35
C PRO A 26 7.32 10.09 -21.42
N LYS A 27 7.92 10.31 -22.60
CA LYS A 27 8.67 11.53 -22.90
C LYS A 27 7.67 12.67 -23.16
N ALA A 28 7.15 13.27 -22.10
CA ALA A 28 6.22 14.38 -22.16
C ALA A 28 6.69 15.47 -21.19
N GLU A 29 6.27 16.71 -21.47
CA GLU A 29 6.53 17.81 -20.56
C GLU A 29 6.01 17.51 -19.17
N PRO A 30 6.79 17.82 -18.10
CA PRO A 30 6.38 17.57 -16.73
C PRO A 30 5.10 18.31 -16.39
N PHE A 31 4.09 17.57 -15.97
CA PHE A 31 2.86 18.18 -15.45
C PHE A 31 3.11 18.71 -14.04
N VAL A 32 2.77 19.98 -13.80
CA VAL A 32 2.98 20.64 -12.50
C VAL A 32 1.65 20.78 -11.77
N ILE A 33 1.59 20.33 -10.50
CA ILE A 33 0.45 20.49 -9.60
C ILE A 33 0.99 21.06 -8.28
N ASP A 34 0.50 22.20 -7.85
CA ASP A 34 0.91 22.87 -6.60
C ASP A 34 2.44 22.99 -6.46
N GLY A 35 3.11 23.37 -7.55
CA GLY A 35 4.57 23.51 -7.60
C GLY A 35 5.36 22.19 -7.60
N ARG A 36 4.69 21.04 -7.71
CA ARG A 36 5.30 19.72 -7.75
C ARG A 36 5.22 19.12 -9.15
N SER A 37 6.29 18.51 -9.56
CA SER A 37 6.43 17.80 -10.84
C SER A 37 7.03 16.40 -10.62
N ASN A 38 7.39 15.73 -11.69
CA ASN A 38 8.06 14.42 -11.66
C ASN A 38 7.26 13.32 -10.96
N PHE A 39 5.95 13.29 -11.22
CA PHE A 39 5.07 12.23 -10.70
C PHE A 39 5.46 10.86 -11.28
N LEU A 40 5.64 9.88 -10.41
CA LEU A 40 6.05 8.53 -10.82
C LEU A 40 4.97 7.83 -11.66
N PHE A 41 3.71 7.99 -11.29
CA PHE A 41 2.59 7.33 -11.96
C PHE A 41 1.81 8.32 -12.78
N VAL A 42 2.04 8.29 -14.08
CA VAL A 42 1.38 9.16 -15.05
C VAL A 42 0.67 8.35 -16.14
N ASN A 43 -0.24 8.98 -16.85
CA ASN A 43 -0.83 8.44 -18.06
C ASN A 43 0.08 8.71 -19.28
N HIS A 44 -0.34 8.28 -20.48
CA HIS A 44 0.42 8.47 -21.72
C HIS A 44 0.66 9.95 -22.10
N LYS A 45 -0.12 10.88 -21.52
CA LYS A 45 0.01 12.34 -21.71
C LYS A 45 0.82 13.02 -20.60
N GLY A 46 1.50 12.27 -19.73
CA GLY A 46 2.28 12.80 -18.62
C GLY A 46 1.46 13.28 -17.42
N LYS A 47 0.11 13.22 -17.46
CA LYS A 47 -0.73 13.62 -16.32
C LYS A 47 -0.68 12.58 -15.21
N PRO A 48 -0.56 13.00 -13.94
CA PRO A 48 -0.62 12.10 -12.79
C PRO A 48 -1.91 11.28 -12.78
N LYS A 49 -1.78 9.99 -12.48
CA LYS A 49 -2.93 9.11 -12.28
C LYS A 49 -3.59 9.37 -10.94
N VAL A 50 -4.90 9.36 -10.92
CA VAL A 50 -5.73 9.55 -9.72
C VAL A 50 -6.37 8.22 -9.27
N ALA A 51 -7.00 8.20 -8.10
CA ALA A 51 -7.55 6.99 -7.52
C ALA A 51 -8.53 6.24 -8.44
N ILE A 52 -9.33 6.98 -9.21
CA ILE A 52 -10.30 6.39 -10.14
C ILE A 52 -9.62 5.61 -11.27
N ASP A 53 -8.45 6.05 -11.73
CA ASP A 53 -7.67 5.35 -12.78
C ASP A 53 -7.22 3.98 -12.30
N TYR A 54 -6.80 3.89 -11.02
CA TYR A 54 -6.39 2.63 -10.41
C TYR A 54 -7.56 1.69 -10.18
N ASN A 55 -8.71 2.19 -9.72
CA ASN A 55 -9.91 1.38 -9.55
C ASN A 55 -10.34 0.77 -10.89
N ALA A 56 -10.38 1.56 -11.97
CA ALA A 56 -10.69 1.07 -13.31
C ALA A 56 -9.66 0.03 -13.80
N LEU A 57 -8.37 0.23 -13.50
CA LEU A 57 -7.31 -0.71 -13.83
C LEU A 57 -7.53 -2.06 -13.11
N PHE A 58 -7.77 -2.05 -11.79
CA PHE A 58 -8.00 -3.27 -11.00
C PHE A 58 -9.24 -4.02 -11.48
N VAL A 59 -10.36 -3.33 -11.70
CA VAL A 59 -11.59 -3.95 -12.24
C VAL A 59 -11.29 -4.68 -13.54
N ARG A 60 -10.59 -4.03 -14.48
CA ARG A 60 -10.24 -4.63 -15.77
C ARG A 60 -9.30 -5.84 -15.62
N MET A 61 -8.28 -5.74 -14.75
CA MET A 61 -7.34 -6.83 -14.51
C MET A 61 -8.03 -8.05 -13.90
N ILE A 62 -8.86 -7.83 -12.88
CA ILE A 62 -9.60 -8.90 -12.19
C ILE A 62 -10.59 -9.56 -13.16
N LYS A 63 -11.33 -8.77 -13.94
CA LYS A 63 -12.24 -9.31 -14.97
C LYS A 63 -11.50 -10.19 -15.98
N LYS A 64 -10.32 -9.75 -16.43
CA LYS A 64 -9.49 -10.54 -17.35
C LYS A 64 -9.01 -11.84 -16.70
N TYR A 65 -8.54 -11.79 -15.45
CA TYR A 65 -8.09 -12.97 -14.71
C TYR A 65 -9.25 -13.96 -14.52
N ASN A 66 -10.38 -13.51 -14.02
CA ASN A 66 -11.54 -14.35 -13.69
C ASN A 66 -12.16 -15.01 -14.93
N LYS A 67 -12.00 -14.42 -16.12
CA LYS A 67 -12.41 -15.05 -17.37
C LYS A 67 -11.70 -16.39 -17.62
N HIS A 68 -10.44 -16.51 -17.18
CA HIS A 68 -9.61 -17.70 -17.38
C HIS A 68 -9.49 -18.59 -16.13
N HIS A 69 -9.97 -18.14 -14.97
CA HIS A 69 -9.85 -18.83 -13.68
C HIS A 69 -11.21 -18.89 -12.98
N LYS A 70 -12.18 -19.56 -13.64
CA LYS A 70 -13.56 -19.65 -13.14
C LYS A 70 -13.69 -20.39 -11.81
N ASP A 71 -12.83 -21.41 -11.61
CA ASP A 71 -12.85 -22.25 -10.42
C ASP A 71 -12.24 -21.56 -9.19
N ASN A 72 -11.42 -20.55 -9.40
CA ASN A 72 -10.79 -19.77 -8.32
C ASN A 72 -10.72 -18.26 -8.69
N PRO A 73 -11.87 -17.58 -8.76
CA PRO A 73 -11.91 -16.18 -9.14
C PRO A 73 -11.35 -15.28 -8.05
N LEU A 74 -10.64 -14.25 -8.45
CA LEU A 74 -10.22 -13.19 -7.52
C LEU A 74 -11.42 -12.37 -7.09
N PRO A 75 -11.47 -11.98 -5.79
CA PRO A 75 -12.50 -11.09 -5.27
C PRO A 75 -12.31 -9.66 -5.82
N HIS A 76 -13.23 -8.78 -5.48
CA HIS A 76 -13.08 -7.35 -5.79
C HIS A 76 -11.90 -6.77 -5.00
N ILE A 77 -10.87 -6.31 -5.71
CA ILE A 77 -9.64 -5.73 -5.15
C ILE A 77 -9.55 -4.26 -5.55
N THR A 78 -9.26 -3.42 -4.59
CA THR A 78 -9.02 -1.98 -4.76
C THR A 78 -7.64 -1.61 -4.21
N PRO A 79 -7.10 -0.42 -4.51
CA PRO A 79 -5.91 0.08 -3.82
C PRO A 79 -6.07 0.10 -2.30
N HIS A 80 -7.29 0.34 -1.81
CA HIS A 80 -7.61 0.32 -0.39
C HIS A 80 -7.51 -1.09 0.20
N THR A 81 -7.99 -2.11 -0.49
CA THR A 81 -7.85 -3.52 -0.11
C THR A 81 -6.37 -3.90 0.01
N LEU A 82 -5.51 -3.47 -0.93
CA LEU A 82 -4.07 -3.74 -0.86
C LEU A 82 -3.42 -3.02 0.34
N ARG A 83 -3.82 -1.78 0.59
CA ARG A 83 -3.37 -1.03 1.78
C ARG A 83 -3.76 -1.75 3.07
N HIS A 84 -5.00 -2.23 3.18
CA HIS A 84 -5.48 -3.03 4.30
C HIS A 84 -4.64 -4.29 4.49
N THR A 85 -4.45 -5.07 3.43
CA THR A 85 -3.63 -6.29 3.46
C THR A 85 -2.21 -6.02 3.93
N PHE A 86 -1.58 -4.95 3.45
CA PHE A 86 -0.25 -4.55 3.88
C PHE A 86 -0.21 -4.22 5.37
N CYS A 87 -1.17 -3.42 5.86
CA CYS A 87 -1.28 -3.03 7.26
C CYS A 87 -1.46 -4.26 8.17
N THR A 88 -2.42 -5.15 7.84
CA THR A 88 -2.68 -6.38 8.59
C THR A 88 -1.44 -7.27 8.65
N ARG A 89 -0.75 -7.46 7.52
CA ARG A 89 0.46 -8.31 7.46
C ARG A 89 1.60 -7.77 8.32
N LEU A 90 1.78 -6.46 8.40
CA LEU A 90 2.82 -5.88 9.25
C LEU A 90 2.42 -5.92 10.73
N ALA A 91 1.16 -5.66 11.04
CA ALA A 91 0.64 -5.78 12.40
C ALA A 91 0.75 -7.22 12.92
N SER A 92 0.37 -8.23 12.10
CA SER A 92 0.49 -9.66 12.47
C SER A 92 1.93 -10.15 12.65
N LYS A 93 2.91 -9.40 12.15
CA LYS A 93 4.35 -9.62 12.39
C LYS A 93 4.90 -8.81 13.55
N ASN A 94 4.03 -8.28 14.40
CA ASN A 94 4.39 -7.49 15.58
C ASN A 94 5.23 -6.24 15.26
N MET A 95 5.00 -5.61 14.10
CA MET A 95 5.61 -4.32 13.80
C MET A 95 5.19 -3.29 14.86
N ASN A 96 6.12 -2.43 15.30
CA ASN A 96 5.77 -1.38 16.26
C ASN A 96 4.59 -0.52 15.72
N PRO A 97 3.51 -0.31 16.50
CA PRO A 97 2.34 0.44 16.05
C PRO A 97 2.63 1.89 15.61
N LYS A 98 3.61 2.55 16.24
CA LYS A 98 4.02 3.91 15.84
C LYS A 98 4.72 3.92 14.47
N ASP A 99 5.58 2.93 14.21
CA ASP A 99 6.24 2.80 12.91
C ASP A 99 5.21 2.48 11.83
N LEU A 100 4.26 1.60 12.12
CA LEU A 100 3.17 1.28 11.20
C LEU A 100 2.29 2.51 10.94
N GLN A 101 1.94 3.29 11.99
CA GLN A 101 1.22 4.55 11.85
C GLN A 101 1.94 5.50 10.90
N TYR A 102 3.26 5.67 11.08
CA TYR A 102 4.09 6.54 10.23
C TYR A 102 4.09 6.06 8.78
N ILE A 103 4.40 4.78 8.53
CA ILE A 103 4.43 4.21 7.18
C ILE A 103 3.08 4.33 6.49
N MET A 104 1.99 4.07 7.22
CA MET A 104 0.63 4.17 6.68
C MET A 104 0.15 5.61 6.52
N GLY A 105 0.76 6.57 7.21
CA GLY A 105 0.33 7.98 7.21
C GLY A 105 -1.01 8.17 7.89
N HIS A 106 -1.32 7.39 8.92
CA HIS A 106 -2.53 7.58 9.70
C HIS A 106 -2.37 8.78 10.63
N SER A 107 -3.28 9.74 10.54
CA SER A 107 -3.27 10.94 11.39
C SER A 107 -3.53 10.62 12.86
N ASN A 108 -4.29 9.56 13.15
CA ASN A 108 -4.61 9.08 14.50
C ASN A 108 -4.10 7.65 14.68
N ILE A 109 -3.42 7.40 15.81
CA ILE A 109 -2.90 6.08 16.17
C ILE A 109 -4.03 5.04 16.36
N SER A 110 -5.21 5.46 16.80
CA SER A 110 -6.36 4.56 16.98
C SER A 110 -6.71 3.79 15.70
N ILE A 111 -6.56 4.43 14.53
CA ILE A 111 -6.76 3.76 13.23
C ILE A 111 -5.77 2.60 13.06
N THR A 112 -4.54 2.77 13.52
CA THR A 112 -3.52 1.73 13.45
C THR A 112 -3.76 0.64 14.50
N MET A 113 -4.15 1.02 15.70
CA MET A 113 -4.40 0.09 16.81
C MET A 113 -5.52 -0.91 16.53
N ASN A 114 -6.49 -0.56 15.70
CA ASN A 114 -7.54 -1.50 15.27
C ASN A 114 -6.98 -2.76 14.58
N TRP A 115 -5.76 -2.70 14.03
CA TRP A 115 -5.08 -3.84 13.41
C TRP A 115 -4.38 -4.75 14.42
N TYR A 116 -4.21 -4.29 15.67
CA TYR A 116 -3.61 -5.01 16.79
C TYR A 116 -4.65 -5.53 17.78
N ALA A 117 -5.94 -5.37 17.47
CA ALA A 117 -7.05 -5.67 18.39
C ALA A 117 -7.28 -7.17 18.68
N HIS A 118 -6.45 -8.06 18.15
CA HIS A 118 -6.53 -9.50 18.38
C HIS A 118 -5.60 -9.98 19.50
N ALA A 119 -5.44 -9.16 20.55
CA ALA A 119 -4.73 -9.60 21.73
C ALA A 119 -5.55 -10.69 22.46
N SER A 120 -4.99 -11.90 22.57
CA SER A 120 -5.51 -12.97 23.41
C SER A 120 -4.61 -13.17 24.62
N ILE A 121 -5.13 -13.84 25.65
CA ILE A 121 -4.33 -14.21 26.83
C ILE A 121 -3.12 -15.07 26.43
N ASP A 122 -3.24 -15.89 25.40
CA ASP A 122 -2.17 -16.75 24.93
C ASP A 122 -1.07 -15.95 24.21
N THR A 123 -1.45 -14.97 23.39
CA THR A 123 -0.46 -14.05 22.80
C THR A 123 0.24 -13.21 23.86
N ALA A 124 -0.48 -12.74 24.88
CA ALA A 124 0.10 -12.00 25.98
C ALA A 124 1.09 -12.86 26.80
N LYS A 125 0.75 -14.11 27.10
CA LYS A 125 1.66 -15.04 27.78
C LYS A 125 2.94 -15.30 26.98
N SER A 126 2.80 -15.59 25.70
CA SER A 126 3.94 -15.82 24.82
C SER A 126 4.88 -14.60 24.76
N GLU A 127 4.32 -13.40 24.72
CA GLU A 127 5.09 -12.16 24.68
C GLU A 127 5.82 -11.90 26.01
N VAL A 128 5.15 -12.13 27.16
CA VAL A 128 5.78 -12.03 28.48
C VAL A 128 6.94 -13.02 28.57
N GLN A 129 6.75 -14.28 28.20
CA GLN A 129 7.82 -15.28 28.22
C GLN A 129 9.01 -14.87 27.35
N ARG A 130 8.76 -14.32 26.16
CA ARG A 130 9.81 -13.84 25.25
C ARG A 130 10.62 -12.68 25.85
N LEU A 131 9.99 -11.80 26.65
CA LEU A 131 10.64 -10.60 27.18
C LEU A 131 11.40 -10.84 28.49
N ILE A 132 11.03 -11.89 29.25
CA ILE A 132 11.66 -12.21 30.55
C ILE A 132 12.60 -13.42 30.50
N ALA A 133 12.72 -14.09 29.35
CA ALA A 133 13.68 -15.16 29.10
C ALA A 133 15.04 -14.61 28.67
#